data_75ad25218437d0c0fe55a88128726dfd
#
_entry.id   75ad25218437d0c0fe55a88128726dfd
#
_cell.length_a   1.000
_cell.length_b   1.000
_cell.length_c   1.000
_cell.angle_alpha   90.00
_cell.angle_beta   90.00
_cell.angle_gamma   90.00
#
_symmetry.space_group_name_H-M   'P 1'
#
loop_
_entity.id
_entity.type
_entity.pdbx_description
1 polymer ?
#
loop_
_entity_poly.entity_id
_entity_poly.type
_entity_poly.pdbx_seq_one_letter_code
_entity_poly.pdbx_strand_id
1 'polypeptide(L)' 'LDLLIEAATDGSENSAKKAQLYLERAFAMYREDYTRVHTIEQEIQSLTAD' A
#
# COMPACT_ATOMS: atom_id res chain seq x y z
N LEU A 1 -27.61 -4.56 -1.38
CA LEU A 1 -26.61 -5.25 -0.59
C LEU A 1 -25.29 -5.34 -1.33
N ASP A 2 -25.39 -5.69 -2.60
CA ASP A 2 -24.16 -5.77 -3.41
C ASP A 2 -23.50 -4.42 -3.56
N LEU A 3 -24.30 -3.37 -3.58
CA LEU A 3 -23.75 -2.02 -3.71
C LEU A 3 -22.84 -1.68 -2.54
N LEU A 4 -23.24 -2.07 -1.35
CA LEU A 4 -22.44 -1.80 -0.17
C LEU A 4 -21.13 -2.56 -0.22
N ILE A 5 -21.20 -3.80 -0.62
CA ILE A 5 -20.01 -4.64 -0.68
C ILE A 5 -19.06 -4.13 -1.76
N GLU A 6 -19.61 -3.71 -2.88
CA GLU A 6 -18.79 -3.19 -3.97
C GLU A 6 -18.05 -1.93 -3.55
N ALA A 7 -18.77 -1.03 -2.90
CA ALA A 7 -18.16 0.22 -2.48
C ALA A 7 -17.07 -0.04 -1.44
N ALA A 8 -17.34 -0.93 -0.51
CA ALA A 8 -16.37 -1.26 0.53
C ALA A 8 -15.15 -1.94 -0.09
N THR A 9 -15.38 -2.83 -1.04
CA THR A 9 -14.27 -3.53 -1.66
C THR A 9 -13.38 -2.58 -2.44
N ASP A 10 -14.00 -1.63 -3.11
CA ASP A 10 -13.24 -0.67 -3.91
C ASP A 10 -12.29 0.14 -3.05
N GLY A 11 -12.80 0.71 -1.97
CA GLY A 11 -11.97 1.51 -1.09
C GLY A 11 -11.00 0.68 -0.29
N SER A 12 -11.43 -0.51 0.15
CA SER A 12 -10.58 -1.30 1.02
C SER A 12 -9.46 -1.99 0.26
N GLU A 13 -9.61 -2.18 -1.05
CA GLU A 13 -8.52 -2.77 -1.83
C GLU A 13 -7.29 -1.90 -1.81
N ASN A 14 -7.47 -0.62 -2.08
CA ASN A 14 -6.35 0.31 -2.07
C ASN A 14 -5.81 0.51 -0.66
N SER A 15 -6.69 0.57 0.32
CA SER A 15 -6.26 0.74 1.70
C SER A 15 -5.45 -0.45 2.17
N ALA A 16 -5.89 -1.65 1.86
CA ALA A 16 -5.18 -2.84 2.27
C ALA A 16 -3.82 -2.91 1.59
N LYS A 17 -3.77 -2.57 0.32
CA LYS A 17 -2.51 -2.60 -0.40
C LYS A 17 -1.54 -1.56 0.15
N LYS A 18 -2.03 -0.37 0.46
CA LYS A 18 -1.19 0.65 1.06
C LYS A 18 -0.65 0.20 2.40
N ALA A 19 -1.52 -0.35 3.23
CA ALA A 19 -1.09 -0.81 4.55
C ALA A 19 -0.01 -1.87 4.43
N GLN A 20 -0.17 -2.77 3.47
CA GLN A 20 0.83 -3.80 3.25
C GLN A 20 2.16 -3.21 2.82
N LEU A 21 2.11 -2.23 1.93
CA LEU A 21 3.33 -1.58 1.48
C LEU A 21 4.03 -0.84 2.62
N TYR A 22 3.25 -0.18 3.46
CA TYR A 22 3.84 0.49 4.62
C TYR A 22 4.52 -0.51 5.55
N LEU A 23 3.91 -1.66 5.73
CA LEU A 23 4.49 -2.69 6.57
C LEU A 23 5.80 -3.20 5.96
N GLU A 24 5.80 -3.45 4.67
CA GLU A 24 7.01 -3.90 3.99
C GLU A 24 8.10 -2.83 4.05
N ARG A 25 7.68 -1.58 3.96
CA ARG A 25 8.64 -0.48 4.07
C ARG A 25 9.31 -0.49 5.45
N ALA A 26 8.51 -0.71 6.48
CA ALA A 26 9.06 -0.75 7.84
C ALA A 26 10.05 -1.90 7.99
N PHE A 27 9.73 -3.05 7.43
CA PHE A 27 10.64 -4.18 7.48
C PHE A 27 11.92 -3.90 6.71
N ALA A 28 11.79 -3.28 5.54
CA ALA A 28 12.97 -2.94 4.75
C ALA A 28 13.85 -1.94 5.49
N MET A 29 13.24 -0.99 6.17
CA MET A 29 14.01 -0.03 6.96
C MET A 29 14.73 -0.72 8.12
N TYR A 30 14.04 -1.66 8.74
CA TYR A 30 14.63 -2.40 9.83
C TYR A 30 15.87 -3.17 9.37
N ARG A 31 15.84 -3.67 8.15
CA ARG A 31 16.98 -4.38 7.57
C ARG A 31 17.98 -3.45 6.91
N GLU A 32 17.68 -2.17 6.89
CA GLU A 32 18.52 -1.17 6.23
C GLU A 32 18.61 -1.44 4.72
N ASP A 33 17.53 -1.97 4.17
CA ASP A 33 17.45 -2.21 2.73
C ASP A 33 16.82 -0.99 2.07
N TYR A 34 17.59 0.07 1.92
CA TYR A 34 17.05 1.34 1.47
C TYR A 34 16.66 1.33 0.00
N THR A 35 17.29 0.48 -0.79
CA THR A 35 16.87 0.33 -2.17
C THR A 35 15.42 -0.15 -2.24
N ARG A 36 15.09 -1.12 -1.41
CA ARG A 36 13.73 -1.64 -1.37
C ARG A 36 12.76 -0.61 -0.82
N VAL A 37 13.20 0.15 0.18
CA VAL A 37 12.38 1.21 0.74
C VAL A 37 12.00 2.20 -0.36
N HIS A 38 12.95 2.57 -1.18
CA HIS A 38 12.70 3.50 -2.26
C HIS A 38 11.68 2.94 -3.26
N THR A 39 11.83 1.68 -3.62
CA THR A 39 10.89 1.05 -4.54
C THR A 39 9.49 1.01 -3.96
N ILE A 40 9.38 0.66 -2.68
CA ILE A 40 8.08 0.59 -2.02
C ILE A 40 7.44 1.97 -1.96
N GLU A 41 8.23 2.99 -1.67
CA GLU A 41 7.70 4.35 -1.63
C GLU A 41 7.14 4.77 -2.97
N GLN A 42 7.79 4.38 -4.04
CA GLN A 42 7.28 4.69 -5.38
C GLN A 42 5.97 3.97 -5.63
N GLU A 43 5.84 2.76 -5.17
CA GLU A 43 4.59 2.02 -5.32
C GLU A 43 3.47 2.68 -4.51
N ILE A 44 3.79 3.13 -3.30
CA ILE A 44 2.79 3.82 -2.49
C ILE A 44 2.34 5.09 -3.18
N GLN A 45 3.28 5.84 -3.74
CA GLN A 45 2.95 7.05 -4.47
C GLN A 45 2.07 6.76 -5.66
N SER A 46 2.33 5.67 -6.35
CA SER A 46 1.54 5.29 -7.51
C SER A 46 0.10 5.02 -7.12
N LEU A 47 -0.11 4.42 -5.94
CA LEU A 47 -1.45 4.16 -5.45
C LEU A 47 -2.15 5.43 -5.00
N THR A 48 -1.39 6.39 -4.51
CA THR A 48 -1.96 7.64 -4.00
C THR A 48 -2.17 8.66 -5.10
N ALA A 49 -1.31 8.66 -6.09
CA ALA A 49 -1.40 9.63 -7.19
C ALA A 49 -2.60 9.32 -8.06
N ASP A 50 -3.47 10.25 -8.18
CA ASP A 50 -4.71 10.05 -8.93
C ASP A 50 -4.77 10.96 -10.13
#